data_57e0359d06e5c3586a83fa87dd8151f2
#
_entry.id   57e0359d06e5c3586a83fa87dd8151f2
#
_cell.length_a   1.000
_cell.length_b   1.000
_cell.length_c   1.000
_cell.angle_alpha   90.00
_cell.angle_beta   90.00
_cell.angle_gamma   90.00
#
_symmetry.space_group_name_H-M   'P 1'
#
loop_
_entity.id
_entity.type
_entity.pdbx_description
1 polymer ?
#
loop_
_entity_poly.entity_id
_entity_poly.type
_entity_poly.pdbx_seq_one_letter_code
_entity_poly.pdbx_strand_id
1 'polypeptide(L)'
;MMDALTSIDWSAPGWRALLATAIWLVMLAFTAWNALDAQSLDEHPAAPPADPPLISVIIPARNEARNIERCVRSVLASTWPALEVIVGDDHSTDGTGDIARRLSPRVKVIMPPTLAEGWFGKQWACHHCAIAARGTLLCFTDADTTHGPELLTRSVSAMTARGSHLFTVSGQQEMGSFWEKVIQPFIFLLLLSRYAGMERMSRSRKPHDKIANGQYIVVARETYSRMGGHEAVRAHVAEDLRLAQRWTEQGLNVHMLMGFDHLSTRMYTSFAELRRGWGKNVYAGGRDAMAFHPVLKVLFPLILPLSPLFPMIPIVALVLGLVGVMGAGAIWFGVVAGTANLVFWASVYRRFRLSVLWGLTYPLAAITFALICVEAVVRGARVEWKGREYISRSP
;
A
#
# COMPACT_ATOMS: atom_id res chain seq x y z
N MET A 1 5.53 -25.23 -39.25
CA MET A 1 4.87 -24.12 -38.53
C MET A 1 3.74 -23.51 -39.35
N MET A 2 3.90 -23.21 -40.65
CA MET A 2 2.81 -22.72 -41.50
C MET A 2 1.70 -23.77 -41.68
N ASP A 3 2.04 -25.06 -41.85
CA ASP A 3 1.05 -26.13 -42.03
C ASP A 3 0.19 -26.39 -40.77
N ALA A 4 0.72 -26.12 -39.58
CA ALA A 4 -0.03 -26.23 -38.33
C ALA A 4 -1.10 -25.13 -38.17
N LEU A 5 -0.88 -23.94 -38.74
CA LEU A 5 -1.85 -22.83 -38.71
C LEU A 5 -2.99 -23.02 -39.71
N THR A 6 -2.74 -23.68 -40.83
CA THR A 6 -3.76 -23.95 -41.87
C THR A 6 -4.73 -25.07 -41.49
N SER A 7 -4.34 -25.95 -40.56
CA SER A 7 -5.17 -27.07 -40.10
C SER A 7 -6.08 -26.71 -38.90
N ILE A 8 -6.00 -25.47 -38.37
CA ILE A 8 -6.77 -25.04 -37.23
C ILE A 8 -8.18 -24.64 -37.69
N ASP A 9 -9.22 -25.28 -37.15
CA ASP A 9 -10.59 -24.83 -37.31
C ASP A 9 -10.82 -23.63 -36.38
N TRP A 10 -10.78 -22.44 -36.94
CA TRP A 10 -10.96 -21.18 -36.25
C TRP A 10 -12.42 -20.89 -35.88
N SER A 11 -13.38 -21.67 -36.41
CA SER A 11 -14.82 -21.38 -36.29
C SER A 11 -15.46 -21.81 -34.99
N ALA A 12 -14.79 -22.72 -34.23
CA ALA A 12 -15.36 -23.25 -32.97
C ALA A 12 -14.29 -23.40 -31.87
N PRO A 13 -14.26 -22.47 -30.91
CA PRO A 13 -13.28 -22.49 -29.81
C PRO A 13 -13.45 -23.66 -28.82
N GLY A 14 -14.49 -24.43 -28.96
CA GLY A 14 -14.86 -25.46 -28.00
C GLY A 14 -15.38 -24.93 -26.66
N TRP A 15 -16.29 -25.67 -26.00
CA TRP A 15 -16.96 -25.22 -24.78
C TRP A 15 -15.99 -24.91 -23.61
N ARG A 16 -14.84 -25.61 -23.54
CA ARG A 16 -13.82 -25.38 -22.49
C ARG A 16 -13.17 -24.01 -22.60
N ALA A 17 -12.86 -23.57 -23.82
CA ALA A 17 -12.29 -22.24 -24.05
C ALA A 17 -13.30 -21.13 -23.76
N LEU A 18 -14.56 -21.33 -24.14
CA LEU A 18 -15.65 -20.41 -23.83
C LEU A 18 -15.85 -20.27 -22.32
N LEU A 19 -15.87 -21.39 -21.59
CA LEU A 19 -15.98 -21.41 -20.14
C LEU A 19 -14.79 -20.70 -19.46
N ALA A 20 -13.55 -21.02 -19.87
CA ALA A 20 -12.37 -20.35 -19.35
C ALA A 20 -12.38 -18.84 -19.61
N THR A 21 -12.81 -18.42 -20.80
CA THR A 21 -12.96 -17.00 -21.14
C THR A 21 -14.01 -16.33 -20.28
N ALA A 22 -15.18 -16.94 -20.09
CA ALA A 22 -16.24 -16.41 -19.25
C ALA A 22 -15.78 -16.25 -17.79
N ILE A 23 -15.12 -17.25 -17.23
CA ILE A 23 -14.54 -17.19 -15.86
C ILE A 23 -13.53 -16.03 -15.77
N TRP A 24 -12.65 -15.89 -16.76
CA TRP A 24 -11.66 -14.80 -16.79
C TRP A 24 -12.29 -13.43 -16.81
N LEU A 25 -13.29 -13.22 -17.68
CA LEU A 25 -14.01 -11.96 -17.79
C LEU A 25 -14.77 -11.62 -16.50
N VAL A 26 -15.43 -12.59 -15.88
CA VAL A 26 -16.12 -12.42 -14.60
C VAL A 26 -15.12 -12.02 -13.51
N MET A 27 -13.95 -12.66 -13.47
CA MET A 27 -12.89 -12.33 -12.51
C MET A 27 -12.35 -10.90 -12.72
N LEU A 28 -12.09 -10.48 -13.96
CA LEU A 28 -11.68 -9.11 -14.26
C LEU A 28 -12.77 -8.10 -13.88
N ALA A 29 -14.03 -8.38 -14.22
CA ALA A 29 -15.16 -7.52 -13.86
C ALA A 29 -15.32 -7.41 -12.33
N PHE A 30 -15.19 -8.52 -11.60
CA PHE A 30 -15.23 -8.52 -10.13
C PHE A 30 -14.07 -7.72 -9.53
N THR A 31 -12.85 -7.86 -10.07
CA THR A 31 -11.69 -7.08 -9.61
C THR A 31 -11.88 -5.59 -9.89
N ALA A 32 -12.38 -5.23 -11.08
CA ALA A 32 -12.69 -3.85 -11.43
C ALA A 32 -13.78 -3.27 -10.52
N TRP A 33 -14.86 -4.02 -10.28
CA TRP A 33 -15.93 -3.62 -9.37
C TRP A 33 -15.40 -3.29 -7.97
N ASN A 34 -14.63 -4.19 -7.39
CA ASN A 34 -14.04 -3.99 -6.07
C ASN A 34 -13.05 -2.79 -6.03
N ALA A 35 -12.34 -2.51 -7.13
CA ALA A 35 -11.46 -1.36 -7.23
C ALA A 35 -12.21 -0.03 -7.35
N LEU A 36 -13.44 -0.05 -7.87
CA LEU A 36 -14.32 1.10 -7.98
C LEU A 36 -15.13 1.36 -6.69
N ASP A 37 -15.34 0.33 -5.85
CA ASP A 37 -16.05 0.43 -4.58
C ASP A 37 -15.13 1.05 -3.49
N ALA A 38 -14.67 2.26 -3.75
CA ALA A 38 -13.82 3.02 -2.86
C ALA A 38 -14.42 4.42 -2.65
N GLN A 39 -14.86 4.71 -1.43
CA GLN A 39 -15.37 6.04 -1.09
C GLN A 39 -14.22 7.05 -1.04
N SER A 40 -14.51 8.27 -1.50
CA SER A 40 -13.57 9.37 -1.54
C SER A 40 -13.60 10.18 -0.25
N LEU A 41 -12.43 10.70 0.11
CA LEU A 41 -12.31 11.68 1.18
C LEU A 41 -13.02 13.01 0.82
N ASP A 42 -13.23 13.28 -0.47
CA ASP A 42 -13.95 14.45 -0.98
C ASP A 42 -15.42 14.50 -0.56
N GLU A 43 -16.01 13.35 -0.22
CA GLU A 43 -17.39 13.25 0.25
C GLU A 43 -17.58 13.83 1.69
N HIS A 44 -16.48 14.16 2.37
CA HIS A 44 -16.50 14.66 3.74
C HIS A 44 -16.17 16.15 3.81
N PRO A 45 -16.81 16.91 4.75
CA PRO A 45 -16.60 18.35 4.87
C PRO A 45 -15.14 18.76 5.06
N ALA A 46 -14.77 19.89 4.45
CA ALA A 46 -13.47 20.54 4.58
C ALA A 46 -13.41 21.61 5.70
N ALA A 47 -14.53 21.87 6.38
CA ALA A 47 -14.60 22.82 7.48
C ALA A 47 -14.29 22.15 8.83
N PRO A 48 -13.39 22.68 9.65
CA PRO A 48 -13.16 22.19 11.00
C PRO A 48 -14.39 22.45 11.89
N PRO A 49 -14.57 21.68 12.99
CA PRO A 49 -15.61 21.98 13.98
C PRO A 49 -15.33 23.32 14.67
N ALA A 50 -16.33 23.88 15.37
CA ALA A 50 -16.21 25.16 16.06
C ALA A 50 -15.13 25.17 17.17
N ASP A 51 -14.95 24.03 17.85
CA ASP A 51 -13.88 23.80 18.84
C ASP A 51 -13.00 22.63 18.36
N PRO A 52 -12.00 22.89 17.48
CA PRO A 52 -11.19 21.85 16.91
C PRO A 52 -10.17 21.33 17.93
N PRO A 53 -10.13 20.01 18.18
CA PRO A 53 -9.15 19.43 19.08
C PRO A 53 -7.72 19.62 18.55
N LEU A 54 -6.76 19.71 19.46
CA LEU A 54 -5.33 19.74 19.07
C LEU A 54 -4.96 18.41 18.43
N ILE A 55 -4.38 18.47 17.24
CA ILE A 55 -3.79 17.33 16.53
C ILE A 55 -2.28 17.41 16.63
N SER A 56 -1.65 16.30 17.07
CA SER A 56 -0.19 16.13 16.98
C SER A 56 0.12 15.32 15.71
N VAL A 57 0.72 15.99 14.72
CA VAL A 57 1.21 15.31 13.52
C VAL A 57 2.62 14.81 13.78
N ILE A 58 2.79 13.50 13.73
CA ILE A 58 4.02 12.77 14.05
C ILE A 58 4.66 12.26 12.76
N ILE A 59 5.89 12.68 12.52
CA ILE A 59 6.66 12.35 11.30
C ILE A 59 7.94 11.62 11.71
N PRO A 60 7.97 10.28 11.70
CA PRO A 60 9.22 9.54 11.90
C PRO A 60 10.14 9.76 10.71
N ALA A 61 11.40 10.10 10.96
CA ALA A 61 12.37 10.38 9.92
C ALA A 61 13.74 9.75 10.23
N ARG A 62 14.38 9.18 9.21
CA ARG A 62 15.78 8.76 9.24
C ARG A 62 16.36 8.88 7.85
N ASN A 63 17.32 9.80 7.69
CA ASN A 63 17.95 10.12 6.42
C ASN A 63 16.88 10.47 5.35
N GLU A 64 16.11 11.52 5.66
CA GLU A 64 15.01 12.05 4.82
C GLU A 64 15.25 13.53 4.39
N ALA A 65 16.49 13.99 4.38
CA ALA A 65 16.83 15.38 3.99
C ALA A 65 16.20 15.80 2.65
N ARG A 66 16.01 14.83 1.72
CA ARG A 66 15.38 15.03 0.42
C ARG A 66 13.89 15.36 0.51
N ASN A 67 13.19 14.85 1.52
CA ASN A 67 11.73 14.84 1.60
C ASN A 67 11.18 15.69 2.73
N ILE A 68 11.88 15.76 3.86
CA ILE A 68 11.35 16.29 5.13
C ILE A 68 10.84 17.72 5.02
N GLU A 69 11.51 18.59 4.26
CA GLU A 69 11.07 19.97 4.08
C GLU A 69 9.71 20.05 3.38
N ARG A 70 9.53 19.31 2.28
CA ARG A 70 8.27 19.25 1.53
C ARG A 70 7.14 18.72 2.40
N CYS A 71 7.37 17.64 3.13
CA CYS A 71 6.40 17.02 4.03
C CYS A 71 5.97 18.00 5.12
N VAL A 72 6.91 18.56 5.89
CA VAL A 72 6.60 19.46 7.00
C VAL A 72 5.89 20.74 6.51
N ARG A 73 6.35 21.36 5.41
CA ARG A 73 5.68 22.53 4.84
C ARG A 73 4.24 22.23 4.41
N SER A 74 3.99 21.06 3.83
CA SER A 74 2.63 20.66 3.43
C SER A 74 1.72 20.43 4.64
N VAL A 75 2.23 19.85 5.72
CA VAL A 75 1.49 19.71 6.98
C VAL A 75 1.19 21.07 7.62
N LEU A 76 2.17 21.98 7.64
CA LEU A 76 1.99 23.34 8.19
C LEU A 76 1.00 24.19 7.39
N ALA A 77 0.79 23.89 6.12
CA ALA A 77 -0.21 24.53 5.25
C ALA A 77 -1.65 24.00 5.50
N SER A 78 -1.85 23.11 6.45
CA SER A 78 -3.17 22.56 6.77
C SER A 78 -4.14 23.66 7.21
N THR A 79 -5.39 23.54 6.74
CA THR A 79 -6.52 24.38 7.19
C THR A 79 -7.00 24.04 8.60
N TRP A 80 -6.50 22.97 9.22
CA TRP A 80 -6.79 22.62 10.60
C TRP A 80 -6.11 23.61 11.55
N PRO A 81 -6.83 24.38 12.38
CA PRO A 81 -6.24 25.51 13.11
C PRO A 81 -5.40 25.09 14.32
N ALA A 82 -5.75 23.99 14.98
CA ALA A 82 -5.11 23.52 16.21
C ALA A 82 -4.19 22.31 15.92
N LEU A 83 -2.95 22.56 15.46
CA LEU A 83 -1.99 21.50 15.21
C LEU A 83 -0.59 21.79 15.76
N GLU A 84 0.12 20.76 16.18
CA GLU A 84 1.55 20.74 16.41
C GLU A 84 2.20 19.70 15.51
N VAL A 85 3.45 19.94 15.12
CA VAL A 85 4.22 19.01 14.30
C VAL A 85 5.40 18.46 15.11
N ILE A 86 5.52 17.14 15.17
CA ILE A 86 6.60 16.47 15.89
C ILE A 86 7.36 15.57 14.90
N VAL A 87 8.62 15.92 14.64
CA VAL A 87 9.51 15.12 13.82
C VAL A 87 10.36 14.24 14.73
N GLY A 88 10.25 12.92 14.58
CA GLY A 88 11.08 11.95 15.28
C GLY A 88 12.31 11.65 14.43
N ASP A 89 13.43 12.32 14.71
CA ASP A 89 14.69 12.13 13.99
C ASP A 89 15.47 10.96 14.59
N ASP A 90 15.34 9.78 13.99
CA ASP A 90 16.00 8.55 14.42
C ASP A 90 17.49 8.56 14.03
N HIS A 91 18.26 9.50 14.60
CA HIS A 91 19.71 9.63 14.41
C HIS A 91 20.12 9.76 12.93
N SER A 92 19.51 10.69 12.20
CA SER A 92 19.87 10.99 10.81
C SER A 92 21.28 11.59 10.73
N THR A 93 21.98 11.25 9.65
CA THR A 93 23.35 11.73 9.36
C THR A 93 23.41 12.70 8.20
N ASP A 94 22.28 13.01 7.57
CA ASP A 94 22.14 13.83 6.35
C ASP A 94 21.59 15.24 6.63
N GLY A 95 21.43 15.63 7.89
CA GLY A 95 20.88 16.93 8.28
C GLY A 95 19.36 17.00 8.36
N THR A 96 18.63 15.89 8.25
CA THR A 96 17.14 15.82 8.31
C THR A 96 16.58 16.63 9.48
N GLY A 97 17.07 16.39 10.71
CA GLY A 97 16.58 17.06 11.92
C GLY A 97 16.82 18.58 11.91
N ASP A 98 17.95 19.02 11.39
CA ASP A 98 18.26 20.45 11.30
C ASP A 98 17.42 21.16 10.25
N ILE A 99 17.15 20.51 9.12
CA ILE A 99 16.20 21.02 8.12
C ILE A 99 14.83 21.21 8.79
N ALA A 100 14.31 20.19 9.46
CA ALA A 100 12.99 20.25 10.09
C ALA A 100 12.88 21.39 11.14
N ARG A 101 13.89 21.57 12.02
CA ARG A 101 13.90 22.60 13.07
C ARG A 101 13.81 24.03 12.52
N ARG A 102 14.39 24.29 11.35
CA ARG A 102 14.44 25.62 10.73
C ARG A 102 13.14 26.05 10.06
N LEU A 103 12.21 25.12 9.83
CA LEU A 103 11.00 25.40 9.04
C LEU A 103 9.97 26.24 9.78
N SER A 104 9.79 26.01 11.09
CA SER A 104 8.83 26.79 11.90
C SER A 104 9.04 26.53 13.40
N PRO A 105 8.76 27.53 14.27
CA PRO A 105 8.69 27.32 15.73
C PRO A 105 7.62 26.30 16.16
N ARG A 106 6.65 26.01 15.29
CA ARG A 106 5.60 24.99 15.52
C ARG A 106 6.11 23.56 15.33
N VAL A 107 7.34 23.37 14.83
CA VAL A 107 7.96 22.05 14.61
C VAL A 107 8.85 21.71 15.78
N LYS A 108 8.50 20.66 16.50
CA LYS A 108 9.33 20.06 17.53
C LYS A 108 10.09 18.87 16.94
N VAL A 109 11.41 18.88 17.03
CA VAL A 109 12.23 17.74 16.63
C VAL A 109 12.67 16.98 17.89
N ILE A 110 12.33 15.70 17.93
CA ILE A 110 12.70 14.76 19.00
C ILE A 110 13.71 13.77 18.44
N MET A 111 14.80 13.60 19.12
CA MET A 111 15.74 12.51 18.88
C MET A 111 15.42 11.41 19.90
N PRO A 112 14.85 10.27 19.46
CA PRO A 112 14.61 9.15 20.37
C PRO A 112 15.92 8.65 21.00
N PRO A 113 15.86 7.98 22.14
CA PRO A 113 17.03 7.26 22.68
C PRO A 113 17.56 6.24 21.66
N THR A 114 18.78 5.72 21.91
CA THR A 114 19.33 4.62 21.10
C THR A 114 18.30 3.51 20.94
N LEU A 115 18.18 3.00 19.69
CA LEU A 115 17.18 1.99 19.34
C LEU A 115 17.29 0.78 20.26
N ALA A 116 16.20 0.47 20.94
CA ALA A 116 16.13 -0.68 21.84
C ALA A 116 16.04 -2.01 21.06
N GLU A 117 16.55 -3.08 21.62
CA GLU A 117 16.45 -4.42 21.03
C GLU A 117 14.98 -4.82 20.79
N GLY A 118 14.72 -5.44 19.65
CA GLY A 118 13.40 -5.90 19.27
C GLY A 118 12.46 -4.79 18.73
N TRP A 119 12.97 -3.57 18.51
CA TRP A 119 12.22 -2.49 17.88
C TRP A 119 12.73 -2.21 16.45
N PHE A 120 11.80 -1.82 15.58
CA PHE A 120 12.15 -1.15 14.34
C PHE A 120 12.23 0.37 14.55
N GLY A 121 13.11 1.05 13.81
CA GLY A 121 13.38 2.47 14.00
C GLY A 121 12.13 3.36 13.79
N LYS A 122 11.27 3.06 12.80
CA LYS A 122 10.02 3.80 12.58
C LYS A 122 9.11 3.73 13.79
N GLN A 123 8.85 2.52 14.30
CA GLN A 123 7.98 2.32 15.46
C GLN A 123 8.57 2.96 16.73
N TRP A 124 9.89 2.90 16.89
CA TRP A 124 10.60 3.54 18.00
C TRP A 124 10.42 5.06 17.97
N ALA A 125 10.63 5.69 16.82
CA ALA A 125 10.42 7.11 16.64
C ALA A 125 8.95 7.51 16.87
N CYS A 126 7.99 6.79 16.28
CA CYS A 126 6.55 7.02 16.50
C CYS A 126 6.16 6.92 17.98
N HIS A 127 6.67 5.90 18.70
CA HIS A 127 6.40 5.71 20.12
C HIS A 127 6.85 6.90 20.95
N HIS A 128 8.12 7.32 20.81
CA HIS A 128 8.66 8.44 21.57
C HIS A 128 8.02 9.78 21.22
N CYS A 129 7.67 9.99 19.97
CA CYS A 129 6.92 11.19 19.55
C CYS A 129 5.51 11.19 20.12
N ALA A 130 4.83 10.06 20.17
CA ALA A 130 3.48 9.94 20.75
C ALA A 130 3.46 10.23 22.26
N ILE A 131 4.51 9.83 23.00
CA ILE A 131 4.66 10.19 24.42
C ILE A 131 4.80 11.71 24.60
N ALA A 132 5.53 12.38 23.72
CA ALA A 132 5.77 13.82 23.78
C ALA A 132 4.63 14.66 23.16
N ALA A 133 3.65 14.04 22.54
CA ALA A 133 2.51 14.68 21.90
C ALA A 133 1.52 15.21 22.95
N ARG A 134 0.95 16.40 22.68
CA ARG A 134 -0.06 17.05 23.54
C ARG A 134 -1.47 16.94 22.95
N GLY A 135 -1.59 16.68 21.65
CA GLY A 135 -2.87 16.57 20.97
C GLY A 135 -3.74 15.44 21.51
N THR A 136 -5.04 15.62 21.46
CA THR A 136 -6.03 14.59 21.75
C THR A 136 -6.20 13.63 20.58
N LEU A 137 -5.85 14.09 19.38
CA LEU A 137 -5.71 13.27 18.19
C LEU A 137 -4.24 13.18 17.80
N LEU A 138 -3.82 11.99 17.36
CA LEU A 138 -2.49 11.72 16.79
C LEU A 138 -2.65 11.42 15.31
N CYS A 139 -1.84 12.09 14.48
CA CYS A 139 -1.72 11.79 13.06
C CYS A 139 -0.29 11.32 12.78
N PHE A 140 -0.12 10.06 12.43
CA PHE A 140 1.17 9.52 12.00
C PHE A 140 1.26 9.63 10.48
N THR A 141 2.36 10.18 9.97
CA THR A 141 2.59 10.30 8.52
C THR A 141 4.06 10.11 8.18
N ASP A 142 4.34 9.47 7.04
CA ASP A 142 5.72 9.24 6.58
C ASP A 142 6.35 10.54 6.06
N ALA A 143 7.68 10.65 6.16
CA ALA A 143 8.42 11.84 5.77
C ALA A 143 8.47 12.11 4.26
N ASP A 144 8.10 11.12 3.43
CA ASP A 144 8.05 11.21 1.97
C ASP A 144 6.66 11.56 1.41
N THR A 145 5.70 11.91 2.30
CA THR A 145 4.34 12.33 1.94
C THR A 145 4.23 13.83 1.64
N THR A 146 3.19 14.20 0.91
CA THR A 146 2.75 15.58 0.72
C THR A 146 1.26 15.67 1.02
N HIS A 147 0.89 16.60 1.91
CA HIS A 147 -0.47 16.79 2.38
C HIS A 147 -1.16 17.93 1.64
N GLY A 148 -2.37 17.69 1.14
CA GLY A 148 -3.27 18.75 0.73
C GLY A 148 -3.77 19.54 1.97
N PRO A 149 -4.09 20.83 1.81
CA PRO A 149 -4.47 21.69 2.95
C PRO A 149 -5.67 21.16 3.76
N GLU A 150 -6.61 20.50 3.12
CA GLU A 150 -7.85 20.00 3.71
C GLU A 150 -7.76 18.56 4.23
N LEU A 151 -6.62 17.87 4.05
CA LEU A 151 -6.47 16.45 4.40
C LEU A 151 -6.85 16.16 5.85
N LEU A 152 -6.31 16.91 6.81
CA LEU A 152 -6.61 16.71 8.23
C LEU A 152 -8.09 16.96 8.53
N THR A 153 -8.66 18.03 8.01
CA THR A 153 -10.04 18.43 8.26
C THR A 153 -11.02 17.37 7.76
N ARG A 154 -10.85 16.93 6.51
CA ARG A 154 -11.69 15.89 5.91
C ARG A 154 -11.49 14.53 6.61
N SER A 155 -10.25 14.20 7.01
CA SER A 155 -9.95 12.96 7.73
C SER A 155 -10.64 12.91 9.10
N VAL A 156 -10.60 13.98 9.87
CA VAL A 156 -11.29 14.04 11.17
C VAL A 156 -12.80 13.99 11.00
N SER A 157 -13.34 14.69 10.00
CA SER A 157 -14.77 14.63 9.66
C SER A 157 -15.20 13.21 9.29
N ALA A 158 -14.43 12.53 8.42
CA ALA A 158 -14.67 11.15 8.02
C ALA A 158 -14.56 10.18 9.20
N MET A 159 -13.53 10.34 10.03
CA MET A 159 -13.29 9.55 11.23
C MET A 159 -14.48 9.61 12.17
N THR A 160 -15.01 10.82 12.41
CA THR A 160 -16.17 11.06 13.28
C THR A 160 -17.44 10.47 12.69
N ALA A 161 -17.73 10.76 11.41
CA ALA A 161 -18.94 10.30 10.73
C ALA A 161 -19.04 8.76 10.66
N ARG A 162 -17.89 8.07 10.59
CA ARG A 162 -17.84 6.60 10.54
C ARG A 162 -17.65 5.92 11.89
N GLY A 163 -17.50 6.68 12.98
CA GLY A 163 -17.15 6.14 14.29
C GLY A 163 -15.86 5.33 14.26
N SER A 164 -14.85 5.84 13.53
CA SER A 164 -13.56 5.16 13.36
C SER A 164 -12.69 5.36 14.59
N HIS A 165 -12.06 4.29 15.06
CA HIS A 165 -11.03 4.35 16.10
C HIS A 165 -9.64 4.52 15.50
N LEU A 166 -9.39 3.86 14.34
CA LEU A 166 -8.23 4.09 13.48
C LEU A 166 -8.74 4.45 12.08
N PHE A 167 -8.33 5.62 11.61
CA PHE A 167 -8.67 6.13 10.28
C PHE A 167 -7.41 6.28 9.45
N THR A 168 -7.46 5.88 8.19
CA THR A 168 -6.32 5.97 7.28
C THR A 168 -6.76 6.40 5.88
N VAL A 169 -5.84 6.95 5.11
CA VAL A 169 -6.09 7.45 3.75
C VAL A 169 -5.13 6.78 2.77
N SER A 170 -5.68 6.27 1.68
CA SER A 170 -4.89 5.83 0.53
C SER A 170 -4.64 7.01 -0.39
N GLY A 171 -3.39 7.50 -0.42
CA GLY A 171 -2.96 8.63 -1.23
C GLY A 171 -2.54 8.25 -2.65
N GLN A 172 -2.32 9.28 -3.49
CA GLN A 172 -1.77 9.16 -4.83
C GLN A 172 -0.30 8.78 -4.75
N GLN A 173 0.10 7.79 -5.54
CA GLN A 173 1.51 7.45 -5.70
C GLN A 173 2.13 8.30 -6.81
N GLU A 174 3.13 9.12 -6.47
CA GLU A 174 3.91 9.86 -7.44
C GLU A 174 4.93 8.94 -8.11
N MET A 175 4.95 8.94 -9.44
CA MET A 175 5.77 8.03 -10.24
C MET A 175 6.56 8.82 -11.27
N GLY A 176 7.84 9.07 -11.02
CA GLY A 176 8.71 9.85 -11.90
C GLY A 176 9.49 9.00 -12.90
N SER A 177 10.05 7.87 -12.46
CA SER A 177 10.89 7.00 -13.30
C SER A 177 10.09 5.96 -14.08
N PHE A 178 10.73 5.34 -15.08
CA PHE A 178 10.15 4.25 -15.85
C PHE A 178 9.70 3.10 -14.96
N TRP A 179 10.56 2.63 -14.06
CA TRP A 179 10.27 1.47 -13.22
C TRP A 179 9.19 1.73 -12.17
N GLU A 180 9.10 2.95 -11.64
CA GLU A 180 7.98 3.33 -10.77
C GLU A 180 6.66 3.19 -11.52
N LYS A 181 6.59 3.71 -12.76
CA LYS A 181 5.38 3.64 -13.59
C LYS A 181 5.01 2.21 -13.98
N VAL A 182 6.01 1.36 -14.29
CA VAL A 182 5.76 -0.04 -14.64
C VAL A 182 5.25 -0.85 -13.44
N ILE A 183 5.91 -0.74 -12.29
CA ILE A 183 5.74 -1.73 -11.21
C ILE A 183 4.70 -1.28 -10.16
N GLN A 184 4.66 0.00 -9.77
CA GLN A 184 3.83 0.42 -8.64
C GLN A 184 2.33 0.22 -8.87
N PRO A 185 1.71 0.61 -10.03
CA PRO A 185 0.30 0.37 -10.26
C PRO A 185 -0.07 -1.12 -10.20
N PHE A 186 0.84 -1.98 -10.69
CA PHE A 186 0.67 -3.42 -10.65
C PHE A 186 0.62 -3.96 -9.21
N ILE A 187 1.56 -3.56 -8.36
CA ILE A 187 1.61 -4.01 -6.96
C ILE A 187 0.43 -3.47 -6.15
N PHE A 188 0.09 -2.18 -6.31
CA PHE A 188 -1.04 -1.60 -5.59
C PHE A 188 -2.37 -2.25 -5.95
N LEU A 189 -2.56 -2.64 -7.23
CA LEU A 189 -3.74 -3.40 -7.63
C LEU A 189 -3.77 -4.79 -6.97
N LEU A 190 -2.63 -5.50 -6.92
CA LEU A 190 -2.57 -6.81 -6.24
C LEU A 190 -2.89 -6.69 -4.74
N LEU A 191 -2.37 -5.66 -4.07
CA LEU A 191 -2.70 -5.38 -2.68
C LEU A 191 -4.20 -5.09 -2.51
N LEU A 192 -4.78 -4.21 -3.35
CA LEU A 192 -6.20 -3.90 -3.30
C LEU A 192 -7.08 -5.14 -3.54
N SER A 193 -6.70 -5.98 -4.51
CA SER A 193 -7.39 -7.23 -4.84
C SER A 193 -7.38 -8.21 -3.67
N ARG A 194 -6.28 -8.26 -2.87
CA ARG A 194 -6.18 -9.10 -1.67
C ARG A 194 -7.25 -8.77 -0.63
N TYR A 195 -7.63 -7.49 -0.52
CA TYR A 195 -8.62 -7.02 0.44
C TYR A 195 -10.02 -6.82 -0.16
N ALA A 196 -10.21 -7.20 -1.43
CA ALA A 196 -11.48 -7.11 -2.16
C ALA A 196 -12.12 -5.71 -2.13
N GLY A 197 -11.29 -4.66 -2.19
CA GLY A 197 -11.71 -3.27 -2.20
C GLY A 197 -11.71 -2.59 -0.82
N MET A 198 -11.64 -1.25 -0.83
CA MET A 198 -11.49 -0.45 0.40
C MET A 198 -12.76 -0.42 1.24
N GLU A 199 -13.93 -0.32 0.62
CA GLU A 199 -15.19 -0.25 1.36
C GLU A 199 -15.52 -1.59 2.02
N ARG A 200 -15.32 -2.71 1.31
CA ARG A 200 -15.48 -4.04 1.89
C ARG A 200 -14.51 -4.27 3.04
N MET A 201 -13.25 -3.89 2.90
CA MET A 201 -12.25 -3.91 3.96
C MET A 201 -12.72 -3.08 5.16
N SER A 202 -13.21 -1.86 4.92
CA SER A 202 -13.69 -0.96 5.97
C SER A 202 -14.89 -1.53 6.73
N ARG A 203 -15.83 -2.19 6.06
CA ARG A 203 -17.03 -2.82 6.67
C ARG A 203 -16.73 -4.14 7.37
N SER A 204 -15.68 -4.86 6.99
CA SER A 204 -15.35 -6.15 7.60
C SER A 204 -15.04 -5.99 9.09
N ARG A 205 -15.47 -6.95 9.88
CA ARG A 205 -15.13 -7.11 11.31
C ARG A 205 -14.05 -8.16 11.55
N LYS A 206 -13.51 -8.74 10.48
CA LYS A 206 -12.51 -9.80 10.55
C LYS A 206 -11.11 -9.17 10.49
N PRO A 207 -10.22 -9.47 11.44
CA PRO A 207 -8.86 -8.90 11.46
C PRO A 207 -8.06 -9.15 10.18
N HIS A 208 -8.20 -10.34 9.57
CA HIS A 208 -7.47 -10.70 8.34
C HIS A 208 -7.92 -9.94 7.08
N ASP A 209 -9.06 -9.27 7.12
CA ASP A 209 -9.53 -8.38 6.05
C ASP A 209 -9.06 -6.93 6.23
N LYS A 210 -8.36 -6.62 7.32
CA LYS A 210 -7.96 -5.25 7.67
C LYS A 210 -6.53 -4.94 7.26
N ILE A 211 -6.34 -3.74 6.77
CA ILE A 211 -5.06 -3.09 6.54
C ILE A 211 -5.21 -1.59 6.82
N ALA A 212 -4.14 -0.94 7.26
CA ALA A 212 -4.01 0.51 7.24
C ALA A 212 -2.89 0.90 6.28
N ASN A 213 -2.89 2.16 5.85
CA ASN A 213 -1.78 2.75 5.10
C ASN A 213 -0.90 3.54 6.07
N GLY A 214 0.29 3.02 6.36
CA GLY A 214 1.26 3.62 7.27
C GLY A 214 1.76 5.00 6.87
N GLN A 215 1.45 5.45 5.65
CA GLN A 215 1.77 6.79 5.17
C GLN A 215 0.87 7.87 5.80
N TYR A 216 -0.31 7.48 6.32
CA TYR A 216 -1.23 8.40 6.98
C TYR A 216 -2.23 7.66 7.86
N ILE A 217 -2.13 7.84 9.17
CA ILE A 217 -3.01 7.23 10.16
C ILE A 217 -3.44 8.27 11.19
N VAL A 218 -4.75 8.42 11.43
CA VAL A 218 -5.32 9.29 12.47
C VAL A 218 -6.01 8.44 13.52
N VAL A 219 -5.73 8.72 14.80
CA VAL A 219 -6.26 7.99 15.96
C VAL A 219 -6.50 8.94 17.14
N ALA A 220 -7.43 8.62 18.03
CA ALA A 220 -7.51 9.27 19.34
C ALA A 220 -6.33 8.82 20.21
N ARG A 221 -5.66 9.79 20.89
CA ARG A 221 -4.50 9.52 21.76
C ARG A 221 -4.83 8.52 22.87
N GLU A 222 -6.00 8.67 23.48
CA GLU A 222 -6.47 7.75 24.53
C GLU A 222 -6.57 6.32 24.01
N THR A 223 -7.22 6.12 22.85
CA THR A 223 -7.35 4.79 22.24
C THR A 223 -5.98 4.24 21.86
N TYR A 224 -5.10 5.06 21.27
CA TYR A 224 -3.75 4.68 20.92
C TYR A 224 -2.96 4.17 22.15
N SER A 225 -3.02 4.90 23.27
CA SER A 225 -2.33 4.52 24.50
C SER A 225 -2.92 3.24 25.11
N ARG A 226 -4.25 3.12 25.17
CA ARG A 226 -4.94 1.92 25.65
C ARG A 226 -4.60 0.67 24.85
N MET A 227 -4.41 0.80 23.54
CA MET A 227 -4.07 -0.31 22.63
C MET A 227 -2.57 -0.65 22.62
N GLY A 228 -1.74 0.08 23.39
CA GLY A 228 -0.28 -0.10 23.45
C GLY A 228 0.46 0.51 22.27
N GLY A 229 -0.23 1.25 21.38
CA GLY A 229 0.37 2.01 20.29
C GLY A 229 1.39 1.23 19.45
N HIS A 230 2.46 1.90 19.02
CA HIS A 230 3.53 1.29 18.25
C HIS A 230 4.37 0.28 19.03
N GLU A 231 4.36 0.32 20.37
CA GLU A 231 5.02 -0.69 21.19
C GLU A 231 4.42 -2.08 20.97
N ALA A 232 3.10 -2.16 20.84
CA ALA A 232 2.39 -3.43 20.62
C ALA A 232 2.74 -4.10 19.27
N VAL A 233 3.34 -3.35 18.33
CA VAL A 233 3.72 -3.83 16.99
C VAL A 233 5.22 -3.60 16.69
N ARG A 234 6.02 -3.36 17.72
CA ARG A 234 7.44 -2.94 17.63
C ARG A 234 8.33 -3.80 16.75
N ALA A 235 8.04 -5.10 16.67
CA ALA A 235 8.84 -6.10 15.97
C ALA A 235 8.27 -6.51 14.60
N HIS A 236 7.25 -5.80 14.09
CA HIS A 236 6.61 -6.09 12.81
C HIS A 236 7.07 -5.11 11.73
N VAL A 237 7.43 -5.62 10.55
CA VAL A 237 7.81 -4.79 9.39
C VAL A 237 6.61 -4.01 8.85
N ALA A 238 5.43 -4.67 8.80
CA ALA A 238 4.17 -4.07 8.39
C ALA A 238 3.38 -3.67 9.65
N GLU A 239 3.87 -2.63 10.35
CA GLU A 239 3.29 -2.16 11.61
C GLU A 239 1.86 -1.65 11.44
N ASP A 240 1.57 -1.00 10.33
CA ASP A 240 0.27 -0.46 9.95
C ASP A 240 -0.77 -1.56 9.75
N LEU A 241 -0.42 -2.63 9.03
CA LEU A 241 -1.24 -3.83 8.90
C LEU A 241 -1.55 -4.43 10.28
N ARG A 242 -0.52 -4.62 11.13
CA ARG A 242 -0.70 -5.22 12.45
C ARG A 242 -1.47 -4.34 13.42
N LEU A 243 -1.30 -3.01 13.35
CA LEU A 243 -2.15 -2.07 14.10
C LEU A 243 -3.62 -2.24 13.72
N ALA A 244 -3.93 -2.23 12.41
CA ALA A 244 -5.30 -2.40 11.93
C ALA A 244 -5.93 -3.73 12.36
N GLN A 245 -5.19 -4.83 12.23
CA GLN A 245 -5.64 -6.17 12.65
C GLN A 245 -5.87 -6.24 14.15
N ARG A 246 -4.88 -5.82 14.95
CA ARG A 246 -4.93 -5.86 16.41
C ARG A 246 -6.08 -5.03 16.98
N TRP A 247 -6.34 -3.85 16.41
CA TRP A 247 -7.45 -3.02 16.85
C TRP A 247 -8.80 -3.66 16.51
N THR A 248 -8.89 -4.29 15.35
CA THR A 248 -10.10 -5.04 14.96
C THR A 248 -10.33 -6.28 15.82
N GLU A 249 -9.27 -6.97 16.25
CA GLU A 249 -9.34 -8.07 17.24
C GLU A 249 -10.00 -7.63 18.56
N GLN A 250 -9.84 -6.36 18.93
CA GLN A 250 -10.44 -5.75 20.10
C GLN A 250 -11.81 -5.09 19.83
N GLY A 251 -12.41 -5.37 18.68
CA GLY A 251 -13.72 -4.84 18.29
C GLY A 251 -13.73 -3.37 17.86
N LEU A 252 -12.55 -2.75 17.65
CA LEU A 252 -12.44 -1.36 17.23
C LEU A 252 -12.62 -1.21 15.72
N ASN A 253 -13.23 -0.11 15.30
CA ASN A 253 -13.49 0.20 13.89
C ASN A 253 -12.24 0.77 13.21
N VAL A 254 -11.84 0.16 12.11
CA VAL A 254 -10.75 0.60 11.24
C VAL A 254 -11.31 0.90 9.86
N HIS A 255 -11.14 2.13 9.38
CA HIS A 255 -11.63 2.56 8.07
C HIS A 255 -10.51 3.20 7.24
N MET A 256 -10.58 2.96 5.92
CA MET A 256 -9.71 3.56 4.92
C MET A 256 -10.56 4.23 3.84
N LEU A 257 -10.19 5.45 3.47
CA LEU A 257 -10.78 6.16 2.34
C LEU A 257 -9.72 6.50 1.30
N MET A 258 -10.18 6.77 0.08
CA MET A 258 -9.34 7.26 -0.99
C MET A 258 -9.20 8.78 -0.88
N GLY A 259 -7.97 9.28 -0.93
CA GLY A 259 -7.67 10.71 -0.87
C GLY A 259 -6.59 11.12 -1.85
N PHE A 260 -6.75 10.77 -3.14
CA PHE A 260 -5.74 11.00 -4.19
C PHE A 260 -5.45 12.48 -4.43
N ASP A 261 -6.40 13.37 -4.14
CA ASP A 261 -6.24 14.81 -4.28
C ASP A 261 -5.72 15.48 -3.00
N HIS A 262 -5.69 14.73 -1.88
CA HIS A 262 -5.34 15.25 -0.57
C HIS A 262 -4.05 14.69 0.01
N LEU A 263 -3.60 13.53 -0.45
CA LEU A 263 -2.36 12.89 0.02
C LEU A 263 -1.61 12.36 -1.19
N SER A 264 -0.34 12.68 -1.31
CA SER A 264 0.56 12.03 -2.26
C SER A 264 1.85 11.56 -1.60
N THR A 265 2.48 10.55 -2.20
CA THR A 265 3.74 9.97 -1.71
C THR A 265 4.61 9.57 -2.88
N ARG A 266 5.89 9.85 -2.78
CA ARG A 266 6.91 9.32 -3.68
C ARG A 266 7.85 8.39 -2.92
N MET A 267 7.47 7.11 -2.83
CA MET A 267 8.19 6.09 -2.04
C MET A 267 9.60 5.79 -2.58
N TYR A 268 9.75 5.73 -3.90
CA TYR A 268 10.98 5.31 -4.57
C TYR A 268 11.31 6.25 -5.72
N THR A 269 12.59 6.38 -6.05
CA THR A 269 13.06 7.20 -7.18
C THR A 269 13.91 6.41 -8.18
N SER A 270 14.27 5.17 -7.82
CA SER A 270 15.07 4.27 -8.65
C SER A 270 14.57 2.83 -8.56
N PHE A 271 14.94 2.02 -9.56
CA PHE A 271 14.66 0.57 -9.54
C PHE A 271 15.28 -0.13 -8.33
N ALA A 272 16.51 0.27 -7.96
CA ALA A 272 17.20 -0.31 -6.82
C ALA A 272 16.48 -0.04 -5.48
N GLU A 273 15.96 1.18 -5.28
CA GLU A 273 15.15 1.53 -4.11
C GLU A 273 13.84 0.74 -4.10
N LEU A 274 13.14 0.69 -5.25
CA LEU A 274 11.88 -0.03 -5.42
C LEU A 274 12.04 -1.54 -5.11
N ARG A 275 13.06 -2.19 -5.69
CA ARG A 275 13.36 -3.60 -5.47
C ARG A 275 13.64 -3.91 -3.99
N ARG A 276 14.47 -3.06 -3.34
CA ARG A 276 14.77 -3.22 -1.90
C ARG A 276 13.53 -3.00 -1.04
N GLY A 277 12.77 -1.94 -1.30
CA GLY A 277 11.60 -1.58 -0.51
C GLY A 277 10.47 -2.61 -0.61
N TRP A 278 10.07 -3.00 -1.82
CA TRP A 278 9.06 -4.04 -2.00
C TRP A 278 9.56 -5.41 -1.56
N GLY A 279 10.83 -5.76 -1.85
CA GLY A 279 11.43 -7.01 -1.36
C GLY A 279 11.41 -7.14 0.16
N LYS A 280 11.47 -6.01 0.90
CA LYS A 280 11.29 -5.98 2.35
C LYS A 280 9.83 -6.27 2.74
N ASN A 281 8.89 -5.60 2.09
CA ASN A 281 7.50 -5.57 2.54
C ASN A 281 6.69 -6.80 2.13
N VAL A 282 6.92 -7.36 0.92
CA VAL A 282 6.03 -8.39 0.36
C VAL A 282 6.08 -9.70 1.12
N TYR A 283 7.24 -10.15 1.58
CA TYR A 283 7.35 -11.43 2.30
C TYR A 283 6.87 -11.30 3.75
N ALA A 284 7.38 -10.31 4.48
CA ALA A 284 7.01 -10.11 5.88
C ALA A 284 5.54 -9.67 6.02
N GLY A 285 5.11 -8.65 5.28
CA GLY A 285 3.72 -8.21 5.29
C GLY A 285 2.74 -9.27 4.76
N GLY A 286 3.14 -10.04 3.75
CA GLY A 286 2.32 -11.14 3.24
C GLY A 286 2.15 -12.28 4.26
N ARG A 287 3.19 -12.63 5.01
CA ARG A 287 3.07 -13.61 6.11
C ARG A 287 2.14 -13.10 7.22
N ASP A 288 2.24 -11.83 7.60
CA ASP A 288 1.34 -11.21 8.57
C ASP A 288 -0.12 -11.22 8.07
N ALA A 289 -0.34 -10.95 6.78
CA ALA A 289 -1.66 -11.05 6.16
C ALA A 289 -2.22 -12.49 6.13
N MET A 290 -1.35 -13.53 6.17
CA MET A 290 -1.73 -14.95 6.19
C MET A 290 -1.77 -15.55 7.61
N ALA A 291 -1.53 -14.76 8.66
CA ALA A 291 -1.44 -15.23 10.04
C ALA A 291 -2.67 -16.06 10.50
N PHE A 292 -3.85 -15.77 9.94
CA PHE A 292 -5.12 -16.43 10.25
C PHE A 292 -5.43 -17.67 9.37
N HIS A 293 -4.52 -18.05 8.47
CA HIS A 293 -4.70 -19.15 7.53
C HIS A 293 -3.48 -20.08 7.53
N PRO A 294 -3.40 -21.05 8.45
CA PRO A 294 -2.19 -21.85 8.67
C PRO A 294 -1.69 -22.58 7.41
N VAL A 295 -2.60 -23.16 6.62
CA VAL A 295 -2.25 -23.88 5.39
C VAL A 295 -1.68 -22.90 4.33
N LEU A 296 -2.34 -21.76 4.13
CA LEU A 296 -1.86 -20.74 3.19
C LEU A 296 -0.52 -20.17 3.64
N LYS A 297 -0.29 -20.03 4.94
CA LYS A 297 0.98 -19.56 5.49
C LYS A 297 2.15 -20.49 5.13
N VAL A 298 1.94 -21.81 5.18
CA VAL A 298 2.96 -22.81 4.78
C VAL A 298 3.21 -22.76 3.27
N LEU A 299 2.16 -22.61 2.46
CA LEU A 299 2.26 -22.54 1.01
C LEU A 299 2.68 -21.15 0.49
N PHE A 300 2.66 -20.12 1.34
CA PHE A 300 2.89 -18.72 0.97
C PHE A 300 4.22 -18.50 0.21
N PRO A 301 5.36 -19.09 0.61
CA PRO A 301 6.63 -18.95 -0.14
C PRO A 301 6.56 -19.42 -1.60
N LEU A 302 5.66 -20.36 -1.91
CA LEU A 302 5.45 -20.85 -3.28
C LEU A 302 4.41 -19.99 -4.01
N ILE A 303 3.34 -19.60 -3.32
CA ILE A 303 2.24 -18.81 -3.91
C ILE A 303 2.69 -17.38 -4.23
N LEU A 304 3.51 -16.78 -3.37
CA LEU A 304 3.91 -15.38 -3.49
C LEU A 304 4.59 -15.07 -4.84
N PRO A 305 5.61 -15.81 -5.31
CA PRO A 305 6.24 -15.55 -6.61
C PRO A 305 5.35 -15.87 -7.80
N LEU A 306 4.41 -16.80 -7.66
CA LEU A 306 3.53 -17.22 -8.77
C LEU A 306 2.35 -16.28 -8.95
N SER A 307 1.87 -15.64 -7.87
CA SER A 307 0.68 -14.78 -7.92
C SER A 307 0.79 -13.60 -8.90
N PRO A 308 1.94 -12.92 -9.07
CA PRO A 308 2.09 -11.86 -10.06
C PRO A 308 2.02 -12.35 -11.50
N LEU A 309 2.31 -13.63 -11.76
CA LEU A 309 2.29 -14.20 -13.10
C LEU A 309 0.88 -14.58 -13.58
N PHE A 310 -0.11 -14.58 -12.69
CA PHE A 310 -1.49 -14.93 -13.04
C PHE A 310 -2.05 -14.14 -14.23
N PRO A 311 -1.87 -12.81 -14.35
CA PRO A 311 -2.32 -12.04 -15.50
C PRO A 311 -1.64 -12.41 -16.83
N MET A 312 -0.57 -13.24 -16.81
CA MET A 312 0.13 -13.72 -18.01
C MET A 312 -0.57 -14.91 -18.67
N ILE A 313 -1.50 -15.57 -18.00
CA ILE A 313 -2.15 -16.81 -18.49
C ILE A 313 -2.72 -16.66 -19.90
N PRO A 314 -3.46 -15.57 -20.27
CA PRO A 314 -3.98 -15.41 -21.64
C PRO A 314 -2.86 -15.30 -22.68
N ILE A 315 -1.76 -14.61 -22.36
CA ILE A 315 -0.61 -14.48 -23.27
C ILE A 315 0.04 -15.85 -23.50
N VAL A 316 0.26 -16.59 -22.41
CA VAL A 316 0.85 -17.95 -22.49
C VAL A 316 -0.04 -18.90 -23.30
N ALA A 317 -1.36 -18.87 -23.06
CA ALA A 317 -2.32 -19.66 -23.82
C ALA A 317 -2.29 -19.32 -25.32
N LEU A 318 -2.24 -18.02 -25.66
CA LEU A 318 -2.11 -17.56 -27.05
C LEU A 318 -0.86 -18.11 -27.70
N VAL A 319 0.29 -17.96 -27.06
CA VAL A 319 1.58 -18.46 -27.60
C VAL A 319 1.56 -19.97 -27.78
N LEU A 320 1.11 -20.74 -26.77
CA LEU A 320 1.02 -22.19 -26.86
C LEU A 320 0.05 -22.69 -27.95
N GLY A 321 -1.03 -21.93 -28.17
CA GLY A 321 -1.95 -22.20 -29.28
C GLY A 321 -1.31 -21.93 -30.64
N LEU A 322 -0.64 -20.78 -30.80
CA LEU A 322 0.01 -20.40 -32.07
C LEU A 322 1.18 -21.34 -32.48
N VAL A 323 1.91 -21.88 -31.48
CA VAL A 323 2.99 -22.86 -31.75
C VAL A 323 2.46 -24.30 -31.87
N GLY A 324 1.14 -24.51 -31.81
CA GLY A 324 0.52 -25.81 -32.02
C GLY A 324 0.56 -26.77 -30.84
N VAL A 325 1.04 -26.35 -29.66
CA VAL A 325 1.03 -27.15 -28.41
C VAL A 325 -0.36 -27.30 -27.85
N MET A 326 -1.19 -26.28 -28.01
CA MET A 326 -2.61 -26.23 -27.62
C MET A 326 -3.46 -25.93 -28.86
N GLY A 327 -4.72 -26.38 -28.85
CA GLY A 327 -5.62 -26.20 -30.00
C GLY A 327 -6.20 -24.77 -30.12
N ALA A 328 -7.07 -24.57 -31.13
CA ALA A 328 -7.72 -23.30 -31.47
C ALA A 328 -8.41 -22.62 -30.28
N GLY A 329 -8.93 -23.39 -29.33
CA GLY A 329 -9.54 -22.87 -28.12
C GLY A 329 -8.57 -22.03 -27.26
N ALA A 330 -7.28 -22.38 -27.22
CA ALA A 330 -6.27 -21.61 -26.49
C ALA A 330 -5.98 -20.28 -27.18
N ILE A 331 -6.01 -20.25 -28.52
CA ILE A 331 -5.86 -19.01 -29.30
C ILE A 331 -7.05 -18.11 -29.03
N TRP A 332 -8.29 -18.62 -29.09
CA TRP A 332 -9.51 -17.90 -28.77
C TRP A 332 -9.44 -17.29 -27.36
N PHE A 333 -9.17 -18.10 -26.36
CA PHE A 333 -9.00 -17.62 -24.97
C PHE A 333 -7.92 -16.56 -24.90
N GLY A 334 -6.76 -16.80 -25.49
CA GLY A 334 -5.63 -15.88 -25.47
C GLY A 334 -5.95 -14.52 -26.09
N VAL A 335 -6.66 -14.51 -27.22
CA VAL A 335 -7.07 -13.27 -27.90
C VAL A 335 -8.14 -12.53 -27.08
N VAL A 336 -9.23 -13.19 -26.72
CA VAL A 336 -10.36 -12.51 -26.04
C VAL A 336 -9.98 -12.10 -24.62
N ALA A 337 -9.47 -13.03 -23.80
CA ALA A 337 -9.06 -12.74 -22.44
C ALA A 337 -7.82 -11.82 -22.39
N GLY A 338 -6.90 -11.95 -23.35
CA GLY A 338 -5.74 -11.06 -23.47
C GLY A 338 -6.11 -9.64 -23.81
N THR A 339 -7.07 -9.43 -24.75
CA THR A 339 -7.60 -8.09 -25.07
C THR A 339 -8.31 -7.48 -23.86
N ALA A 340 -9.17 -8.26 -23.19
CA ALA A 340 -9.83 -7.80 -21.96
C ALA A 340 -8.82 -7.42 -20.88
N ASN A 341 -7.75 -8.20 -20.73
CA ASN A 341 -6.65 -7.92 -19.82
C ASN A 341 -5.94 -6.60 -20.15
N LEU A 342 -5.65 -6.34 -21.43
CA LEU A 342 -5.05 -5.06 -21.86
C LEU A 342 -5.95 -3.87 -21.52
N VAL A 343 -7.25 -3.97 -21.80
CA VAL A 343 -8.22 -2.92 -21.46
C VAL A 343 -8.28 -2.72 -19.94
N PHE A 344 -8.31 -3.80 -19.19
CA PHE A 344 -8.30 -3.75 -17.72
C PHE A 344 -7.05 -3.04 -17.19
N TRP A 345 -5.85 -3.45 -17.62
CA TRP A 345 -4.61 -2.82 -17.19
C TRP A 345 -4.49 -1.36 -17.64
N ALA A 346 -4.93 -1.04 -18.85
CA ALA A 346 -5.01 0.35 -19.33
C ALA A 346 -5.87 1.21 -18.38
N SER A 347 -7.01 0.67 -17.90
CA SER A 347 -7.88 1.35 -16.93
C SER A 347 -7.22 1.52 -15.57
N VAL A 348 -6.47 0.50 -15.11
CA VAL A 348 -5.69 0.57 -13.85
C VAL A 348 -4.65 1.68 -13.92
N TYR A 349 -3.83 1.72 -14.97
CA TYR A 349 -2.82 2.78 -15.12
C TYR A 349 -3.44 4.18 -15.21
N ARG A 350 -4.57 4.30 -15.91
CA ARG A 350 -5.33 5.56 -15.94
C ARG A 350 -5.79 6.01 -14.53
N ARG A 351 -6.18 5.06 -13.68
CA ARG A 351 -6.57 5.34 -12.28
C ARG A 351 -5.41 5.97 -11.48
N PHE A 352 -4.17 5.56 -11.77
CA PHE A 352 -2.95 6.15 -11.21
C PHE A 352 -2.50 7.43 -11.96
N ARG A 353 -3.38 8.04 -12.79
CA ARG A 353 -3.11 9.27 -13.56
C ARG A 353 -1.94 9.11 -14.56
N LEU A 354 -1.72 7.90 -15.02
CA LEU A 354 -0.76 7.59 -16.08
C LEU A 354 -1.45 7.43 -17.43
N SER A 355 -0.70 7.55 -18.54
CA SER A 355 -1.21 7.22 -19.87
C SER A 355 -1.65 5.77 -19.92
N VAL A 356 -2.75 5.48 -20.62
CA VAL A 356 -3.28 4.13 -20.85
C VAL A 356 -2.27 3.20 -21.53
N LEU A 357 -1.33 3.77 -22.28
CA LEU A 357 -0.27 3.01 -22.96
C LEU A 357 0.66 2.28 -22.00
N TRP A 358 0.78 2.76 -20.75
CA TRP A 358 1.51 2.04 -19.72
C TRP A 358 0.87 0.68 -19.38
N GLY A 359 -0.41 0.50 -19.68
CA GLY A 359 -1.08 -0.79 -19.56
C GLY A 359 -0.40 -1.91 -20.36
N LEU A 360 0.26 -1.58 -21.47
CA LEU A 360 1.04 -2.55 -22.25
C LEU A 360 2.24 -3.12 -21.50
N THR A 361 2.69 -2.47 -20.43
CA THR A 361 3.86 -2.91 -19.64
C THR A 361 3.50 -3.90 -18.54
N TYR A 362 2.21 -4.26 -18.35
CA TYR A 362 1.84 -5.19 -17.28
C TYR A 362 2.57 -6.55 -17.31
N PRO A 363 2.95 -7.12 -18.49
CA PRO A 363 3.72 -8.35 -18.51
C PRO A 363 5.11 -8.17 -17.91
N LEU A 364 5.76 -7.04 -18.23
CA LEU A 364 7.06 -6.68 -17.65
C LEU A 364 6.95 -6.46 -16.14
N ALA A 365 5.89 -5.80 -15.69
CA ALA A 365 5.59 -5.63 -14.26
C ALA A 365 5.42 -6.98 -13.56
N ALA A 366 4.63 -7.89 -14.14
CA ALA A 366 4.36 -9.21 -13.62
C ALA A 366 5.66 -10.03 -13.41
N ILE A 367 6.50 -10.09 -14.43
CA ILE A 367 7.77 -10.83 -14.39
C ILE A 367 8.72 -10.19 -13.36
N THR A 368 8.90 -8.86 -13.44
CA THR A 368 9.82 -8.16 -12.54
C THR A 368 9.38 -8.29 -11.08
N PHE A 369 8.09 -8.17 -10.80
CA PHE A 369 7.59 -8.32 -9.44
C PHE A 369 7.67 -9.78 -8.95
N ALA A 370 7.44 -10.76 -9.80
CA ALA A 370 7.69 -12.17 -9.47
C ALA A 370 9.14 -12.43 -9.06
N LEU A 371 10.12 -11.84 -9.76
CA LEU A 371 11.53 -11.93 -9.39
C LEU A 371 11.82 -11.26 -8.04
N ILE A 372 11.23 -10.09 -7.76
CA ILE A 372 11.33 -9.44 -6.44
C ILE A 372 10.74 -10.34 -5.36
N CYS A 373 9.63 -11.01 -5.62
CA CYS A 373 9.03 -11.97 -4.68
C CYS A 373 9.92 -13.19 -4.43
N VAL A 374 10.57 -13.76 -5.48
CA VAL A 374 11.56 -14.84 -5.30
C VAL A 374 12.69 -14.40 -4.38
N GLU A 375 13.28 -13.23 -4.62
CA GLU A 375 14.34 -12.69 -3.77
C GLU A 375 13.87 -12.47 -2.33
N ALA A 376 12.65 -11.99 -2.14
CA ALA A 376 12.06 -11.77 -0.83
C ALA A 376 11.88 -13.10 -0.05
N VAL A 377 11.45 -14.17 -0.75
CA VAL A 377 11.33 -15.52 -0.18
C VAL A 377 12.69 -16.08 0.22
N VAL A 378 13.70 -15.97 -0.66
CA VAL A 378 15.07 -16.45 -0.37
C VAL A 378 15.69 -15.69 0.82
N ARG A 379 15.45 -14.38 0.92
CA ARG A 379 15.92 -13.56 2.05
C ARG A 379 15.22 -13.91 3.36
N GLY A 380 13.97 -14.33 3.30
CA GLY A 380 13.17 -14.72 4.45
C GLY A 380 12.85 -13.55 5.40
N ALA A 381 13.00 -13.79 6.70
CA ALA A 381 12.65 -12.80 7.74
C ALA A 381 13.69 -11.68 7.94
N ARG A 382 14.83 -11.74 7.25
CA ARG A 382 15.86 -10.70 7.33
C ARG A 382 15.45 -9.48 6.52
N VAL A 383 15.44 -8.33 7.15
CA VAL A 383 14.99 -7.07 6.55
C VAL A 383 16.04 -6.00 6.80
N GLU A 384 16.48 -5.32 5.75
CA GLU A 384 17.30 -4.13 5.85
C GLU A 384 16.44 -2.88 5.67
N TRP A 385 16.58 -1.90 6.57
CA TRP A 385 15.91 -0.60 6.46
C TRP A 385 16.83 0.53 6.91
N LYS A 386 17.07 1.49 6.01
CA LYS A 386 17.90 2.69 6.27
C LYS A 386 19.26 2.36 6.91
N GLY A 387 19.94 1.31 6.39
CA GLY A 387 21.26 0.87 6.84
C GLY A 387 21.29 0.08 8.14
N ARG A 388 20.12 -0.38 8.63
CA ARG A 388 20.02 -1.29 9.78
C ARG A 388 19.40 -2.62 9.35
N GLU A 389 19.94 -3.72 9.88
CA GLU A 389 19.39 -5.06 9.71
C GLU A 389 18.43 -5.40 10.85
N TYR A 390 17.31 -6.03 10.51
CA TYR A 390 16.27 -6.47 11.43
C TYR A 390 15.86 -7.90 11.13
N ILE A 391 15.36 -8.60 12.14
CA ILE A 391 14.66 -9.87 11.98
C ILE A 391 13.19 -9.61 12.29
N SER A 392 12.34 -9.70 11.27
CA SER A 392 10.89 -9.57 11.47
C SER A 392 10.37 -10.77 12.25
N ARG A 393 9.69 -10.51 13.36
CA ARG A 393 9.01 -11.54 14.16
C ARG A 393 7.56 -11.70 13.69
N SER A 394 7.39 -11.99 12.38
CA SER A 394 6.08 -12.46 11.92
C SER A 394 5.80 -13.83 12.54
N PRO A 395 4.66 -14.04 13.24
CA PRO A 395 4.33 -15.29 13.89
C PRO A 395 4.17 -16.47 12.92
#